data_e6082a8c3f59ef72795bdbcd0d0fc4ff
#
_entry.id   e6082a8c3f59ef72795bdbcd0d0fc4ff
#
_cell.length_a   1.000
_cell.length_b   1.000
_cell.length_c   1.000
_cell.angle_alpha   90.00
_cell.angle_beta   90.00
_cell.angle_gamma   90.00
#
_symmetry.space_group_name_H-M   'P 1'
#
loop_
_entity.id
_entity.type
_entity.pdbx_description
1 polymer ?
#
loop_
_entity_poly.entity_id
_entity_poly.type
_entity_poly.pdbx_seq_one_letter_code
_entity_poly.pdbx_strand_id
1 'polypeptide(L)'
;PEDFSYNITHGKEAKIMVFNDGALSSSGSTVRSKISETLGTIKAGYMIKIAEGTFNMAPQTAKYVVSPFGYKTRILGNPTSNIANMMVEGVLLTMCQMLFMGQTAFIREKKRFKNILAKVLVCAFWGFISACITVVVQTRMFNTPYNGSVLAGVLLIALASLGFSFLGMAIRIGAKHGVDDVVSKVSLVSFTMLLSGYTFPVFAMPKFFSYLEYWMPNRHIIIPLRSIGLLGCNLNDIKGDIIWLIAFVCLMFLFMCYKFYLKPVLEQKKKAKRALKSKA
;
A
#
# COMPACT_ATOMS: atom_id res chain seq x y z
N PRO A 1 30.22 8.78 27.32
CA PRO A 1 30.46 9.48 28.59
C PRO A 1 31.80 9.03 29.16
N GLU A 2 32.62 9.98 29.68
CA GLU A 2 33.98 9.71 30.15
C GLU A 2 34.00 8.69 31.28
N ASP A 3 32.97 8.68 32.13
CA ASP A 3 32.88 7.78 33.29
C ASP A 3 32.13 6.45 33.01
N PHE A 4 31.83 6.12 31.78
CA PHE A 4 30.99 4.93 31.46
C PHE A 4 31.69 3.63 31.90
N SER A 5 32.95 3.42 31.51
CA SER A 5 33.74 2.25 31.90
C SER A 5 33.98 2.19 33.39
N TYR A 6 34.29 3.34 34.00
CA TYR A 6 34.50 3.44 35.44
C TYR A 6 33.26 3.04 36.25
N ASN A 7 32.08 3.57 35.84
CA ASN A 7 30.83 3.25 36.52
C ASN A 7 30.46 1.76 36.41
N ILE A 8 30.68 1.14 35.24
CA ILE A 8 30.43 -0.31 35.07
C ILE A 8 31.36 -1.13 35.96
N THR A 9 32.65 -0.83 35.98
CA THR A 9 33.63 -1.60 36.77
C THR A 9 33.44 -1.44 38.29
N HIS A 10 32.88 -0.33 38.74
CA HIS A 10 32.61 -0.06 40.14
C HIS A 10 31.15 -0.33 40.57
N GLY A 11 30.35 -1.02 39.73
CA GLY A 11 28.96 -1.39 40.04
C GLY A 11 28.00 -0.19 40.14
N LYS A 12 28.36 0.95 39.56
CA LYS A 12 27.53 2.15 39.50
C LYS A 12 26.65 2.15 38.23
N GLU A 13 25.56 2.92 38.24
CA GLU A 13 24.70 3.08 37.09
C GLU A 13 25.42 3.80 35.94
N ALA A 14 25.57 3.13 34.81
CA ALA A 14 26.13 3.71 33.59
C ALA A 14 25.00 4.06 32.62
N LYS A 15 24.82 5.35 32.29
CA LYS A 15 23.76 5.87 31.44
C LYS A 15 24.29 6.15 30.04
N ILE A 16 23.58 5.63 29.02
CA ILE A 16 23.81 5.98 27.61
C ILE A 16 22.61 6.81 27.15
N MET A 17 22.88 8.00 26.63
CA MET A 17 21.86 8.86 26.08
C MET A 17 21.86 8.72 24.54
N VAL A 18 20.73 8.40 23.95
CA VAL A 18 20.56 8.21 22.52
C VAL A 18 19.67 9.32 21.99
N PHE A 19 20.20 10.12 21.08
CA PHE A 19 19.46 11.15 20.35
C PHE A 19 19.05 10.58 18.98
N ASN A 20 17.79 10.61 18.67
CA ASN A 20 17.27 10.26 17.34
C ASN A 20 16.32 11.34 16.85
N ASP A 21 16.36 11.58 15.55
CA ASP A 21 15.48 12.54 14.91
C ASP A 21 14.03 12.00 14.88
N GLY A 22 13.12 12.74 15.54
CA GLY A 22 11.69 12.40 15.61
C GLY A 22 10.97 12.57 14.26
N ALA A 23 11.54 13.32 13.32
CA ALA A 23 10.97 13.49 11.99
C ALA A 23 11.04 12.19 11.15
N LEU A 24 11.98 11.29 11.46
CA LEU A 24 12.18 9.99 10.81
C LEU A 24 11.75 8.86 11.75
N SER A 25 10.48 8.83 12.14
CA SER A 25 9.95 7.90 13.16
C SER A 25 10.23 6.41 12.87
N SER A 26 10.19 5.99 11.62
CA SER A 26 10.48 4.60 11.23
C SER A 26 11.98 4.27 11.35
N SER A 27 12.85 5.14 10.91
CA SER A 27 14.31 4.98 11.05
C SER A 27 14.74 5.10 12.50
N GLY A 28 14.16 6.06 13.23
CA GLY A 28 14.41 6.24 14.67
C GLY A 28 14.01 5.02 15.50
N SER A 29 12.87 4.39 15.20
CA SER A 29 12.44 3.17 15.90
C SER A 29 13.36 1.98 15.61
N THR A 30 13.85 1.84 14.39
CA THR A 30 14.80 0.78 13.99
C THR A 30 16.14 0.96 14.68
N VAL A 31 16.68 2.18 14.72
CA VAL A 31 17.92 2.51 15.43
C VAL A 31 17.78 2.23 16.91
N ARG A 32 16.69 2.68 17.54
CA ARG A 32 16.40 2.43 18.97
C ARG A 32 16.33 0.94 19.28
N SER A 33 15.66 0.14 18.42
CA SER A 33 15.57 -1.30 18.60
C SER A 33 16.95 -1.96 18.51
N LYS A 34 17.78 -1.57 17.52
CA LYS A 34 19.15 -2.11 17.38
C LYS A 34 20.07 -1.73 18.53
N ILE A 35 19.98 -0.51 19.03
CA ILE A 35 20.74 -0.08 20.21
C ILE A 35 20.30 -0.88 21.44
N SER A 36 18.99 -1.06 21.67
CA SER A 36 18.48 -1.86 22.80
C SER A 36 18.93 -3.33 22.71
N GLU A 37 18.96 -3.93 21.53
CA GLU A 37 19.46 -5.28 21.28
C GLU A 37 20.95 -5.38 21.62
N THR A 38 21.76 -4.44 21.14
CA THR A 38 23.20 -4.40 21.41
C THR A 38 23.50 -4.21 22.88
N LEU A 39 22.82 -3.28 23.55
CA LEU A 39 22.99 -3.06 24.99
C LEU A 39 22.52 -4.27 25.81
N GLY A 40 21.45 -4.93 25.40
CA GLY A 40 20.97 -6.18 25.99
C GLY A 40 22.03 -7.30 25.90
N THR A 41 22.71 -7.42 24.77
CA THR A 41 23.77 -8.39 24.55
C THR A 41 24.99 -8.10 25.43
N ILE A 42 25.41 -6.83 25.51
CA ILE A 42 26.53 -6.39 26.38
C ILE A 42 26.19 -6.67 27.83
N LYS A 43 24.97 -6.31 28.29
CA LYS A 43 24.50 -6.57 29.66
C LYS A 43 24.51 -8.06 29.96
N ALA A 44 24.00 -8.91 29.09
CA ALA A 44 24.00 -10.36 29.26
C ALA A 44 25.44 -10.92 29.39
N GLY A 45 26.34 -10.48 28.49
CA GLY A 45 27.76 -10.87 28.53
C GLY A 45 28.44 -10.49 29.86
N TYR A 46 28.16 -9.28 30.38
CA TYR A 46 28.68 -8.81 31.66
C TYR A 46 28.12 -9.63 32.85
N MET A 47 26.81 -9.92 32.83
CA MET A 47 26.19 -10.74 33.88
C MET A 47 26.71 -12.19 33.88
N ILE A 48 27.03 -12.77 32.72
CA ILE A 48 27.64 -14.08 32.57
C ILE A 48 29.02 -14.06 33.26
N LYS A 49 29.87 -13.06 32.99
CA LYS A 49 31.19 -12.91 33.62
C LYS A 49 31.13 -12.74 35.14
N ILE A 50 30.13 -12.02 35.66
CA ILE A 50 29.90 -11.91 37.10
C ILE A 50 29.52 -13.29 37.66
N ALA A 51 28.61 -14.03 36.99
CA ALA A 51 28.21 -15.35 37.45
C ALA A 51 29.38 -16.35 37.47
N GLU A 52 30.24 -16.30 36.47
CA GLU A 52 31.47 -17.10 36.44
C GLU A 52 32.46 -16.73 37.56
N GLY A 53 32.73 -15.41 37.69
CA GLY A 53 33.73 -14.94 38.66
C GLY A 53 33.27 -14.97 40.12
N THR A 54 32.02 -14.55 40.42
CA THR A 54 31.50 -14.43 41.78
C THR A 54 30.92 -15.74 42.33
N PHE A 55 30.22 -16.52 41.45
CA PHE A 55 29.54 -17.75 41.86
C PHE A 55 30.26 -19.02 41.40
N ASN A 56 31.43 -18.89 40.77
CA ASN A 56 32.24 -20.00 40.27
C ASN A 56 31.45 -20.96 39.36
N MET A 57 30.52 -20.42 38.55
CA MET A 57 29.66 -21.19 37.68
C MET A 57 30.38 -21.55 36.37
N ALA A 58 30.15 -22.76 35.87
CA ALA A 58 30.60 -23.10 34.51
C ALA A 58 29.96 -22.17 33.47
N PRO A 59 30.68 -21.77 32.38
CA PRO A 59 30.21 -20.78 31.39
C PRO A 59 28.83 -21.10 30.79
N GLN A 60 28.56 -22.39 30.54
CA GLN A 60 27.26 -22.82 30.01
C GLN A 60 26.13 -22.66 31.02
N THR A 61 26.38 -22.97 32.31
CA THR A 61 25.41 -22.81 33.38
C THR A 61 25.13 -21.32 33.62
N ALA A 62 26.16 -20.47 33.67
CA ALA A 62 26.04 -19.02 33.80
C ALA A 62 25.17 -18.42 32.67
N LYS A 63 25.35 -18.88 31.42
CA LYS A 63 24.53 -18.48 30.27
C LYS A 63 23.06 -18.82 30.47
N TYR A 64 22.73 -20.04 30.93
CA TYR A 64 21.35 -20.46 31.17
C TYR A 64 20.70 -19.70 32.35
N VAL A 65 21.47 -19.36 33.37
CA VAL A 65 20.98 -18.57 34.51
C VAL A 65 20.68 -17.13 34.10
N VAL A 66 21.55 -16.50 33.32
CA VAL A 66 21.40 -15.10 32.88
C VAL A 66 20.36 -14.98 31.74
N SER A 67 20.26 -15.96 30.87
CA SER A 67 19.32 -15.97 29.73
C SER A 67 18.62 -17.32 29.61
N PRO A 68 17.66 -17.64 30.51
CA PRO A 68 17.01 -18.95 30.58
C PRO A 68 16.09 -19.18 29.37
N PHE A 69 15.64 -18.11 28.70
CA PHE A 69 14.76 -18.20 27.54
C PHE A 69 15.49 -17.78 26.27
N GLY A 70 15.65 -18.71 25.34
CA GLY A 70 16.04 -18.42 23.97
C GLY A 70 14.79 -18.24 23.09
N TYR A 71 14.70 -17.14 22.34
CA TYR A 71 13.65 -16.96 21.33
C TYR A 71 14.28 -16.81 19.94
N LYS A 72 13.61 -17.40 18.96
CA LYS A 72 13.93 -17.17 17.56
C LYS A 72 12.83 -16.31 16.95
N THR A 73 13.18 -15.11 16.49
CA THR A 73 12.27 -14.29 15.72
C THR A 73 12.39 -14.61 14.24
N ARG A 74 11.25 -14.80 13.58
CA ARG A 74 11.17 -14.88 12.12
C ARG A 74 10.20 -13.81 11.67
N ILE A 75 10.71 -12.81 10.96
CA ILE A 75 9.88 -11.77 10.36
C ILE A 75 9.26 -12.37 9.08
N LEU A 76 7.94 -12.54 9.10
CA LEU A 76 7.20 -13.02 7.95
C LEU A 76 6.93 -11.86 6.97
N GLY A 77 7.11 -12.13 5.68
CA GLY A 77 6.75 -11.20 4.61
C GLY A 77 7.81 -10.14 4.27
N ASN A 78 8.60 -9.68 5.22
CA ASN A 78 9.71 -8.76 4.94
C ASN A 78 10.94 -9.09 5.82
N PRO A 79 11.67 -10.19 5.53
CA PRO A 79 12.78 -10.67 6.36
C PRO A 79 13.90 -9.63 6.52
N THR A 80 14.09 -8.76 5.54
CA THR A 80 15.11 -7.71 5.56
C THR A 80 14.68 -6.49 6.35
N SER A 81 13.42 -6.43 6.83
CA SER A 81 12.81 -5.26 7.48
C SER A 81 12.98 -3.97 6.65
N ASN A 82 13.10 -4.10 5.33
CA ASN A 82 13.28 -2.96 4.45
C ASN A 82 11.94 -2.26 4.19
N ILE A 83 11.85 -1.00 4.62
CA ILE A 83 10.64 -0.17 4.43
C ILE A 83 10.34 0.04 2.93
N ALA A 84 11.38 0.08 2.09
CA ALA A 84 11.19 0.20 0.64
C ALA A 84 10.33 -0.95 0.09
N ASN A 85 10.51 -2.20 0.55
CA ASN A 85 9.70 -3.34 0.12
C ASN A 85 8.21 -3.18 0.43
N MET A 86 7.87 -2.37 1.42
CA MET A 86 6.47 -2.10 1.79
C MET A 86 5.91 -0.87 1.09
N MET A 87 6.71 0.19 0.94
CA MET A 87 6.22 1.49 0.47
C MET A 87 6.33 1.68 -1.04
N VAL A 88 7.41 1.20 -1.66
CA VAL A 88 7.68 1.41 -3.10
C VAL A 88 6.54 0.84 -3.94
N GLU A 89 6.07 -0.37 -3.61
CA GLU A 89 4.99 -1.03 -4.33
C GLU A 89 3.69 -0.20 -4.32
N GLY A 90 3.28 0.29 -3.15
CA GLY A 90 2.08 1.11 -3.01
C GLY A 90 2.17 2.42 -3.79
N VAL A 91 3.31 3.12 -3.71
CA VAL A 91 3.53 4.39 -4.42
C VAL A 91 3.50 4.17 -5.94
N LEU A 92 4.24 3.19 -6.44
CA LEU A 92 4.32 2.94 -7.88
C LEU A 92 2.96 2.49 -8.47
N LEU A 93 2.22 1.64 -7.77
CA LEU A 93 0.87 1.24 -8.20
C LEU A 93 -0.11 2.41 -8.19
N THR A 94 0.03 3.33 -7.25
CA THR A 94 -0.80 4.54 -7.23
C THR A 94 -0.48 5.46 -8.41
N MET A 95 0.79 5.60 -8.78
CA MET A 95 1.18 6.33 -10.00
C MET A 95 0.55 5.67 -11.24
N CYS A 96 0.58 4.33 -11.32
CA CYS A 96 -0.11 3.59 -12.39
C CYS A 96 -1.62 3.86 -12.40
N GLN A 97 -2.27 3.91 -11.23
CA GLN A 97 -3.69 4.26 -11.13
C GLN A 97 -3.98 5.64 -11.72
N MET A 98 -3.15 6.65 -11.43
CA MET A 98 -3.29 7.98 -12.04
C MET A 98 -3.17 7.91 -13.56
N LEU A 99 -2.25 7.09 -14.08
CA LEU A 99 -2.11 6.87 -15.52
C LEU A 99 -3.34 6.20 -16.13
N PHE A 100 -3.90 5.14 -15.51
CA PHE A 100 -5.09 4.45 -16.00
C PHE A 100 -6.28 5.38 -16.14
N MET A 101 -6.49 6.24 -15.16
CA MET A 101 -7.58 7.21 -15.17
C MET A 101 -7.26 8.42 -16.06
N GLY A 102 -6.03 8.93 -15.98
CA GLY A 102 -5.59 10.15 -16.67
C GLY A 102 -5.63 10.03 -18.19
N GLN A 103 -5.25 8.89 -18.75
CA GLN A 103 -5.31 8.64 -20.20
C GLN A 103 -6.72 8.85 -20.77
N THR A 104 -7.75 8.53 -20.00
CA THR A 104 -9.15 8.71 -20.44
C THR A 104 -9.56 10.18 -20.58
N ALA A 105 -8.83 11.12 -19.93
CA ALA A 105 -9.10 12.55 -20.04
C ALA A 105 -8.93 13.07 -21.47
N PHE A 106 -8.06 12.46 -22.26
CA PHE A 106 -7.75 12.84 -23.63
C PHE A 106 -8.73 12.24 -24.66
N ILE A 107 -9.67 11.38 -24.25
CA ILE A 107 -10.68 10.83 -25.14
C ILE A 107 -11.68 11.94 -25.52
N ARG A 108 -11.64 12.36 -26.78
CA ARG A 108 -12.50 13.42 -27.31
C ARG A 108 -13.88 12.94 -27.79
N GLU A 109 -14.00 11.63 -28.11
CA GLU A 109 -15.26 11.03 -28.59
C GLU A 109 -16.33 11.05 -27.48
N LYS A 110 -17.50 11.61 -27.78
CA LYS A 110 -18.62 11.70 -26.82
C LYS A 110 -19.94 11.16 -27.40
N LYS A 111 -19.99 10.85 -28.68
CA LYS A 111 -21.25 10.56 -29.37
C LYS A 111 -21.56 9.08 -29.54
N ARG A 112 -20.55 8.23 -29.79
CA ARG A 112 -20.73 6.80 -30.07
C ARG A 112 -20.17 5.95 -28.98
N PHE A 113 -21.04 5.25 -28.25
CA PHE A 113 -20.62 4.40 -27.13
C PHE A 113 -19.60 3.34 -27.52
N LYS A 114 -19.78 2.67 -28.65
CA LYS A 114 -18.83 1.67 -29.16
C LYS A 114 -17.40 2.22 -29.31
N ASN A 115 -17.30 3.44 -29.87
CA ASN A 115 -16.00 4.09 -30.05
C ASN A 115 -15.36 4.49 -28.70
N ILE A 116 -16.19 4.92 -27.75
CA ILE A 116 -15.74 5.23 -26.37
C ILE A 116 -15.21 3.95 -25.73
N LEU A 117 -15.98 2.87 -25.78
CA LEU A 117 -15.58 1.60 -25.18
C LEU A 117 -14.26 1.08 -25.78
N ALA A 118 -14.13 1.10 -27.11
CA ALA A 118 -12.88 0.69 -27.77
C ALA A 118 -11.67 1.52 -27.29
N LYS A 119 -11.83 2.84 -27.20
CA LYS A 119 -10.75 3.72 -26.72
C LYS A 119 -10.39 3.48 -25.25
N VAL A 120 -11.39 3.25 -24.39
CA VAL A 120 -11.17 2.93 -22.98
C VAL A 120 -10.43 1.59 -22.83
N LEU A 121 -10.79 0.59 -23.62
CA LEU A 121 -10.09 -0.70 -23.63
C LEU A 121 -8.63 -0.56 -24.07
N VAL A 122 -8.35 0.30 -25.05
CA VAL A 122 -6.97 0.63 -25.45
C VAL A 122 -6.22 1.32 -24.31
N CYS A 123 -6.84 2.28 -23.62
CA CYS A 123 -6.25 2.91 -22.44
C CYS A 123 -5.97 1.89 -21.32
N ALA A 124 -6.91 0.98 -21.08
CA ALA A 124 -6.73 -0.08 -20.08
C ALA A 124 -5.58 -1.02 -20.45
N PHE A 125 -5.44 -1.36 -21.72
CA PHE A 125 -4.34 -2.20 -22.21
C PHE A 125 -2.98 -1.53 -22.03
N TRP A 126 -2.83 -0.27 -22.38
CA TRP A 126 -1.58 0.47 -22.16
C TRP A 126 -1.32 0.67 -20.66
N GLY A 127 -2.35 0.92 -19.88
CA GLY A 127 -2.26 0.97 -18.42
C GLY A 127 -1.77 -0.35 -17.84
N PHE A 128 -2.32 -1.47 -18.28
CA PHE A 128 -1.89 -2.82 -17.90
C PHE A 128 -0.40 -3.04 -18.19
N ILE A 129 0.05 -2.73 -19.42
CA ILE A 129 1.48 -2.84 -19.79
C ILE A 129 2.34 -1.98 -18.86
N SER A 130 1.95 -0.73 -18.62
CA SER A 130 2.67 0.18 -17.72
C SER A 130 2.82 -0.39 -16.31
N ALA A 131 1.75 -0.97 -15.75
CA ALA A 131 1.81 -1.58 -14.42
C ALA A 131 2.65 -2.86 -14.38
N CYS A 132 2.61 -3.68 -15.43
CA CYS A 132 3.50 -4.85 -15.55
C CYS A 132 4.97 -4.43 -15.58
N ILE A 133 5.32 -3.40 -16.36
CA ILE A 133 6.68 -2.83 -16.37
C ILE A 133 7.06 -2.33 -14.98
N THR A 134 6.14 -1.66 -14.28
CA THR A 134 6.36 -1.16 -12.93
C THR A 134 6.72 -2.29 -11.96
N VAL A 135 6.01 -3.42 -11.99
CA VAL A 135 6.33 -4.60 -11.15
C VAL A 135 7.69 -5.19 -11.50
N VAL A 136 8.04 -5.23 -12.80
CA VAL A 136 9.38 -5.68 -13.23
C VAL A 136 10.47 -4.73 -12.71
N VAL A 137 10.25 -3.42 -12.79
CA VAL A 137 11.17 -2.41 -12.24
C VAL A 137 11.34 -2.60 -10.73
N GLN A 138 10.25 -2.80 -9.99
CA GLN A 138 10.30 -3.06 -8.54
C GLN A 138 11.19 -4.27 -8.22
N THR A 139 10.97 -5.38 -8.91
CA THR A 139 11.69 -6.63 -8.64
C THR A 139 13.17 -6.54 -9.03
N ARG A 140 13.51 -5.83 -10.13
CA ARG A 140 14.87 -5.75 -10.67
C ARG A 140 15.71 -4.61 -10.10
N MET A 141 15.12 -3.43 -9.91
CA MET A 141 15.85 -2.25 -9.45
C MET A 141 15.82 -2.07 -7.94
N PHE A 142 14.68 -2.38 -7.30
CA PHE A 142 14.53 -2.25 -5.86
C PHE A 142 14.73 -3.58 -5.11
N ASN A 143 15.07 -4.66 -5.83
CA ASN A 143 15.28 -6.00 -5.27
C ASN A 143 14.10 -6.47 -4.38
N THR A 144 12.86 -6.06 -4.72
CA THR A 144 11.67 -6.50 -4.01
C THR A 144 11.41 -7.97 -4.40
N PRO A 145 11.35 -8.90 -3.45
CA PRO A 145 11.14 -10.31 -3.76
C PRO A 145 9.75 -10.53 -4.39
N TYR A 146 9.68 -11.41 -5.37
CA TYR A 146 8.44 -11.87 -5.98
C TYR A 146 8.40 -13.40 -5.95
N ASN A 147 7.83 -13.96 -4.90
CA ASN A 147 7.91 -15.39 -4.59
C ASN A 147 6.65 -16.18 -5.01
N GLY A 148 5.56 -15.51 -5.34
CA GLY A 148 4.26 -16.13 -5.60
C GLY A 148 3.90 -16.24 -7.08
N SER A 149 2.61 -16.48 -7.34
CA SER A 149 2.09 -16.73 -8.68
C SER A 149 2.09 -15.48 -9.55
N VAL A 150 2.85 -15.51 -10.66
CA VAL A 150 2.86 -14.44 -11.66
C VAL A 150 1.46 -14.24 -12.27
N LEU A 151 0.74 -15.34 -12.51
CA LEU A 151 -0.61 -15.28 -13.08
C LEU A 151 -1.58 -14.51 -12.17
N ALA A 152 -1.46 -14.71 -10.85
CA ALA A 152 -2.27 -13.99 -9.86
C ALA A 152 -2.02 -12.47 -9.92
N GLY A 153 -0.76 -12.06 -9.98
CA GLY A 153 -0.39 -10.66 -10.11
C GLY A 153 -0.86 -10.03 -11.42
N VAL A 154 -0.68 -10.73 -12.53
CA VAL A 154 -1.15 -10.28 -13.86
C VAL A 154 -2.67 -10.10 -13.86
N LEU A 155 -3.44 -11.02 -13.28
CA LEU A 155 -4.89 -10.92 -13.19
C LEU A 155 -5.34 -9.72 -12.35
N LEU A 156 -4.72 -9.49 -11.19
CA LEU A 156 -5.00 -8.32 -10.35
C LEU A 156 -4.76 -7.01 -11.09
N ILE A 157 -3.61 -6.89 -11.77
CA ILE A 157 -3.25 -5.69 -12.53
C ILE A 157 -4.21 -5.48 -13.70
N ALA A 158 -4.62 -6.54 -14.40
CA ALA A 158 -5.57 -6.46 -15.51
C ALA A 158 -6.94 -5.95 -15.04
N LEU A 159 -7.47 -6.49 -13.94
CA LEU A 159 -8.73 -6.03 -13.36
C LEU A 159 -8.64 -4.59 -12.86
N ALA A 160 -7.53 -4.22 -12.22
CA ALA A 160 -7.29 -2.86 -11.75
C ALA A 160 -7.28 -1.86 -12.92
N SER A 161 -6.54 -2.14 -13.99
CA SER A 161 -6.43 -1.27 -15.14
C SER A 161 -7.79 -1.06 -15.85
N LEU A 162 -8.60 -2.11 -15.97
CA LEU A 162 -9.96 -2.04 -16.50
C LEU A 162 -10.88 -1.19 -15.62
N GLY A 163 -10.93 -1.48 -14.33
CA GLY A 163 -11.81 -0.79 -13.38
C GLY A 163 -11.52 0.71 -13.30
N PHE A 164 -10.25 1.08 -13.17
CA PHE A 164 -9.86 2.49 -13.11
C PHE A 164 -10.01 3.20 -14.46
N SER A 165 -9.82 2.52 -15.57
CA SER A 165 -10.08 3.13 -16.90
C SER A 165 -11.57 3.40 -17.11
N PHE A 166 -12.48 2.50 -16.69
CA PHE A 166 -13.92 2.76 -16.70
C PHE A 166 -14.31 3.91 -15.77
N LEU A 167 -13.75 3.96 -14.57
CA LEU A 167 -13.96 5.07 -13.62
C LEU A 167 -13.48 6.40 -14.22
N GLY A 168 -12.29 6.45 -14.78
CA GLY A 168 -11.73 7.64 -15.42
C GLY A 168 -12.62 8.13 -16.57
N MET A 169 -13.13 7.23 -17.40
CA MET A 169 -14.06 7.59 -18.48
C MET A 169 -15.42 8.06 -17.96
N ALA A 170 -15.95 7.45 -16.91
CA ALA A 170 -17.17 7.94 -16.26
C ALA A 170 -17.01 9.36 -15.71
N ILE A 171 -15.83 9.69 -15.15
CA ILE A 171 -15.48 11.06 -14.76
C ILE A 171 -15.43 11.98 -15.99
N ARG A 172 -14.79 11.55 -17.07
CA ARG A 172 -14.64 12.31 -18.31
C ARG A 172 -15.98 12.64 -18.98
N ILE A 173 -16.89 11.70 -19.04
CA ILE A 173 -18.25 11.93 -19.59
C ILE A 173 -18.99 12.98 -18.77
N GLY A 174 -18.80 13.01 -17.46
CA GLY A 174 -19.42 13.96 -16.55
C GLY A 174 -18.73 15.32 -16.44
N ALA A 175 -17.56 15.50 -17.06
CA ALA A 175 -16.76 16.71 -16.96
C ALA A 175 -17.35 17.86 -17.77
N LYS A 176 -17.52 19.03 -17.16
CA LYS A 176 -18.06 20.24 -17.79
C LYS A 176 -16.98 21.14 -18.40
N HIS A 177 -15.83 21.22 -17.74
CA HIS A 177 -14.76 22.19 -18.04
C HIS A 177 -13.54 21.58 -18.75
N GLY A 178 -13.70 20.44 -19.45
CA GLY A 178 -12.63 19.89 -20.27
C GLY A 178 -11.68 18.96 -19.54
N VAL A 179 -10.39 19.02 -19.89
CA VAL A 179 -9.34 18.13 -19.35
C VAL A 179 -9.01 18.47 -17.90
N ASP A 180 -8.94 19.76 -17.56
CA ASP A 180 -8.56 20.21 -16.22
C ASP A 180 -9.53 19.72 -15.13
N ASP A 181 -10.84 19.73 -15.43
CA ASP A 181 -11.87 19.17 -14.53
C ASP A 181 -11.72 17.67 -14.32
N VAL A 182 -11.24 16.93 -15.33
CA VAL A 182 -10.97 15.50 -15.21
C VAL A 182 -9.72 15.27 -14.37
N VAL A 183 -8.65 16.00 -14.66
CA VAL A 183 -7.36 15.87 -13.94
C VAL A 183 -7.56 16.15 -12.46
N SER A 184 -8.28 17.24 -12.11
CA SER A 184 -8.57 17.57 -10.70
C SER A 184 -9.33 16.44 -9.98
N LYS A 185 -10.33 15.82 -10.64
CA LYS A 185 -11.11 14.72 -10.06
C LYS A 185 -10.32 13.43 -9.96
N VAL A 186 -9.46 13.15 -10.94
CA VAL A 186 -8.54 12.00 -10.91
C VAL A 186 -7.56 12.15 -9.76
N SER A 187 -7.01 13.34 -9.57
CA SER A 187 -6.11 13.64 -8.44
C SER A 187 -6.79 13.40 -7.09
N LEU A 188 -8.05 13.82 -6.94
CA LEU A 188 -8.85 13.55 -5.73
C LEU A 188 -9.01 12.05 -5.46
N VAL A 189 -9.30 11.25 -6.50
CA VAL A 189 -9.40 9.79 -6.32
C VAL A 189 -8.06 9.19 -5.89
N SER A 190 -6.94 9.78 -6.30
CA SER A 190 -5.62 9.29 -5.91
C SER A 190 -5.31 9.46 -4.41
N PHE A 191 -5.98 10.38 -3.71
CA PHE A 191 -5.89 10.47 -2.24
C PHE A 191 -6.42 9.20 -1.54
N THR A 192 -7.25 8.39 -2.22
CA THR A 192 -7.68 7.09 -1.68
C THR A 192 -6.53 6.11 -1.42
N MET A 193 -5.36 6.39 -2.01
CA MET A 193 -4.14 5.63 -1.74
C MET A 193 -3.73 5.68 -0.27
N LEU A 194 -3.90 6.81 0.40
CA LEU A 194 -3.54 6.96 1.81
C LEU A 194 -4.35 6.03 2.72
N LEU A 195 -5.56 5.68 2.29
CA LEU A 195 -6.48 4.80 3.01
C LEU A 195 -6.34 3.32 2.59
N SER A 196 -5.38 2.97 1.74
CA SER A 196 -5.26 1.61 1.19
C SER A 196 -4.47 0.63 2.08
N GLY A 197 -4.09 1.05 3.29
CA GLY A 197 -3.38 0.19 4.24
C GLY A 197 -1.89 -0.02 3.96
N TYR A 198 -1.33 0.57 2.88
CA TYR A 198 0.10 0.43 2.62
C TYR A 198 0.94 1.51 3.33
N THR A 199 0.40 2.72 3.49
CA THR A 199 1.08 3.83 4.16
C THR A 199 0.99 3.67 5.69
N PHE A 200 -0.22 3.36 6.19
CA PHE A 200 -0.47 3.11 7.60
C PHE A 200 -1.06 1.70 7.77
N PRO A 201 -0.53 0.91 8.71
CA PRO A 201 -1.11 -0.40 9.00
C PRO A 201 -2.58 -0.27 9.45
N VAL A 202 -3.44 -1.14 8.94
CA VAL A 202 -4.89 -1.10 9.21
C VAL A 202 -5.20 -1.15 10.70
N PHE A 203 -4.44 -1.94 11.47
CA PHE A 203 -4.60 -2.06 12.93
C PHE A 203 -4.28 -0.78 13.71
N ALA A 204 -3.51 0.15 13.12
CA ALA A 204 -3.19 1.44 13.71
C ALA A 204 -4.17 2.56 13.30
N MET A 205 -5.11 2.25 12.41
CA MET A 205 -6.13 3.23 11.95
C MET A 205 -7.30 3.31 12.95
N PRO A 206 -7.88 4.51 13.17
CA PRO A 206 -9.16 4.62 13.87
C PRO A 206 -10.24 3.79 13.18
N LYS A 207 -11.19 3.23 13.95
CA LYS A 207 -12.23 2.30 13.45
C LYS A 207 -12.96 2.81 12.21
N PHE A 208 -13.28 4.10 12.16
CA PHE A 208 -13.94 4.71 10.99
C PHE A 208 -13.12 4.56 9.71
N PHE A 209 -11.83 4.87 9.75
CA PHE A 209 -10.95 4.75 8.58
C PHE A 209 -10.68 3.29 8.19
N SER A 210 -10.65 2.37 9.15
CA SER A 210 -10.52 0.95 8.89
C SER A 210 -11.74 0.38 8.14
N TYR A 211 -12.97 0.85 8.43
CA TYR A 211 -14.15 0.50 7.64
C TYR A 211 -14.10 1.10 6.24
N LEU A 212 -13.68 2.36 6.11
CA LEU A 212 -13.59 3.04 4.83
C LEU A 212 -12.54 2.40 3.92
N GLU A 213 -11.41 1.99 4.50
CA GLU A 213 -10.31 1.32 3.81
C GLU A 213 -10.78 0.04 3.12
N TYR A 214 -11.64 -0.75 3.76
CA TYR A 214 -12.18 -1.99 3.19
C TYR A 214 -12.92 -1.78 1.87
N TRP A 215 -13.53 -0.61 1.67
CA TRP A 215 -14.25 -0.26 0.43
C TRP A 215 -13.34 0.36 -0.63
N MET A 216 -12.07 0.63 -0.32
CA MET A 216 -11.16 1.24 -1.27
C MET A 216 -10.59 0.23 -2.26
N PRO A 217 -10.71 0.47 -3.60
CA PRO A 217 -10.19 -0.46 -4.60
C PRO A 217 -8.68 -0.68 -4.50
N ASN A 218 -7.92 0.32 -4.07
CA ASN A 218 -6.46 0.24 -3.90
C ASN A 218 -6.04 -0.82 -2.89
N ARG A 219 -6.82 -1.03 -1.83
CA ARG A 219 -6.58 -2.10 -0.86
C ARG A 219 -6.54 -3.46 -1.53
N HIS A 220 -7.57 -3.77 -2.33
CA HIS A 220 -7.74 -5.05 -3.02
C HIS A 220 -6.76 -5.27 -4.19
N ILE A 221 -5.86 -4.32 -4.43
CA ILE A 221 -4.78 -4.43 -5.39
C ILE A 221 -3.44 -4.52 -4.68
N ILE A 222 -3.14 -3.55 -3.80
CA ILE A 222 -1.83 -3.39 -3.19
C ILE A 222 -1.54 -4.49 -2.16
N ILE A 223 -2.51 -4.77 -1.27
CA ILE A 223 -2.32 -5.79 -0.23
C ILE A 223 -2.15 -7.20 -0.83
N PRO A 224 -3.02 -7.69 -1.74
CA PRO A 224 -2.82 -9.01 -2.33
C PRO A 224 -1.58 -9.07 -3.24
N LEU A 225 -1.24 -8.01 -3.99
CA LEU A 225 -0.01 -8.01 -4.79
C LEU A 225 1.23 -8.13 -3.91
N ARG A 226 1.27 -7.40 -2.79
CA ARG A 226 2.32 -7.54 -1.76
C ARG A 226 2.36 -8.95 -1.16
N SER A 227 1.20 -9.54 -0.88
CA SER A 227 1.13 -10.90 -0.34
C SER A 227 1.66 -11.94 -1.34
N ILE A 228 1.40 -11.76 -2.63
CA ILE A 228 1.99 -12.58 -3.69
C ILE A 228 3.52 -12.39 -3.70
N GLY A 229 4.00 -11.15 -3.73
CA GLY A 229 5.43 -10.86 -3.80
C GLY A 229 6.20 -11.37 -2.57
N LEU A 230 5.80 -10.96 -1.38
CA LEU A 230 6.56 -11.22 -0.15
C LEU A 230 6.25 -12.58 0.48
N LEU A 231 4.99 -13.01 0.51
CA LEU A 231 4.56 -14.24 1.19
C LEU A 231 4.45 -15.45 0.24
N GLY A 232 4.48 -15.24 -1.07
CA GLY A 232 4.35 -16.32 -2.04
C GLY A 232 2.92 -16.83 -2.22
N CYS A 233 1.91 -16.00 -1.96
CA CYS A 233 0.50 -16.37 -2.08
C CYS A 233 0.11 -16.76 -3.51
N ASN A 234 -0.86 -17.68 -3.60
CA ASN A 234 -1.45 -18.15 -4.85
C ASN A 234 -2.84 -17.54 -5.10
N LEU A 235 -3.43 -17.86 -6.26
CA LEU A 235 -4.77 -17.40 -6.63
C LEU A 235 -5.86 -17.73 -5.60
N ASN A 236 -5.77 -18.89 -4.95
CA ASN A 236 -6.76 -19.30 -3.95
C ASN A 236 -6.74 -18.43 -2.69
N ASP A 237 -5.58 -17.91 -2.34
CA ASP A 237 -5.39 -17.09 -1.14
C ASP A 237 -5.98 -15.70 -1.31
N ILE A 238 -6.00 -15.19 -2.55
CA ILE A 238 -6.46 -13.85 -2.91
C ILE A 238 -7.81 -13.83 -3.62
N LYS A 239 -8.51 -14.96 -3.67
CA LYS A 239 -9.81 -15.09 -4.41
C LYS A 239 -10.83 -14.04 -3.99
N GLY A 240 -10.86 -13.67 -2.70
CA GLY A 240 -11.77 -12.65 -2.19
C GLY A 240 -11.53 -11.28 -2.83
N ASP A 241 -10.26 -10.89 -2.96
CA ASP A 241 -9.86 -9.62 -3.58
C ASP A 241 -10.14 -9.62 -5.08
N ILE A 242 -9.94 -10.76 -5.75
CA ILE A 242 -10.28 -10.92 -7.18
C ILE A 242 -11.78 -10.76 -7.41
N ILE A 243 -12.63 -11.42 -6.59
CA ILE A 243 -14.08 -11.30 -6.69
C ILE A 243 -14.52 -9.85 -6.47
N TRP A 244 -13.94 -9.19 -5.47
CA TRP A 244 -14.20 -7.78 -5.18
C TRP A 244 -13.81 -6.89 -6.37
N LEU A 245 -12.64 -7.11 -6.99
CA LEU A 245 -12.20 -6.35 -8.16
C LEU A 245 -13.07 -6.60 -9.39
N ILE A 246 -13.56 -7.82 -9.61
CA ILE A 246 -14.52 -8.10 -10.68
C ILE A 246 -15.82 -7.31 -10.44
N ALA A 247 -16.33 -7.31 -9.22
CA ALA A 247 -17.51 -6.51 -8.85
C ALA A 247 -17.25 -5.00 -9.07
N PHE A 248 -16.06 -4.52 -8.71
CA PHE A 248 -15.64 -3.14 -8.94
C PHE A 248 -15.61 -2.80 -10.44
N VAL A 249 -15.03 -3.66 -11.29
CA VAL A 249 -15.01 -3.47 -12.75
C VAL A 249 -16.43 -3.39 -13.30
N CYS A 250 -17.31 -4.32 -12.93
CA CYS A 250 -18.71 -4.33 -13.34
C CYS A 250 -19.44 -3.05 -12.90
N LEU A 251 -19.24 -2.64 -11.64
CA LEU A 251 -19.85 -1.43 -11.10
C LEU A 251 -19.38 -0.17 -11.84
N MET A 252 -18.08 -0.05 -12.13
CA MET A 252 -17.53 1.10 -12.85
C MET A 252 -17.98 1.11 -14.32
N PHE A 253 -18.09 -0.04 -14.96
CA PHE A 253 -18.68 -0.17 -16.28
C PHE A 253 -20.14 0.29 -16.31
N LEU A 254 -20.97 -0.18 -15.37
CA LEU A 254 -22.36 0.25 -15.24
C LEU A 254 -22.47 1.74 -14.93
N PHE A 255 -21.58 2.28 -14.11
CA PHE A 255 -21.53 3.72 -13.81
C PHE A 255 -21.19 4.54 -15.05
N MET A 256 -20.26 4.06 -15.89
CA MET A 256 -19.94 4.68 -17.17
C MET A 256 -21.15 4.65 -18.13
N CYS A 257 -21.86 3.52 -18.22
CA CYS A 257 -23.09 3.39 -19.02
C CYS A 257 -24.19 4.34 -18.52
N TYR A 258 -24.40 4.41 -17.20
CA TYR A 258 -25.35 5.33 -16.58
C TYR A 258 -25.05 6.79 -16.96
N LYS A 259 -23.80 7.21 -16.85
CA LYS A 259 -23.36 8.57 -17.22
C LYS A 259 -23.60 8.87 -18.69
N PHE A 260 -23.41 7.88 -19.55
CA PHE A 260 -23.55 8.06 -20.99
C PHE A 260 -25.01 8.09 -21.46
N TYR A 261 -25.84 7.14 -21.01
CA TYR A 261 -27.20 6.97 -21.51
C TYR A 261 -28.27 7.68 -20.67
N LEU A 262 -28.25 7.49 -19.37
CA LEU A 262 -29.35 7.92 -18.48
C LEU A 262 -29.24 9.36 -18.01
N LYS A 263 -28.04 9.82 -17.69
CA LYS A 263 -27.87 11.17 -17.16
C LYS A 263 -28.34 12.27 -18.12
N PRO A 264 -28.01 12.25 -19.46
CA PRO A 264 -28.47 13.26 -20.40
C PRO A 264 -29.98 13.32 -20.50
N VAL A 265 -30.65 12.15 -20.53
CA VAL A 265 -32.12 12.04 -20.58
C VAL A 265 -32.78 12.63 -19.34
N LEU A 266 -32.23 12.33 -18.17
CA LEU A 266 -32.74 12.87 -16.89
C LEU A 266 -32.57 14.40 -16.79
N GLU A 267 -31.45 14.92 -17.28
CA GLU A 267 -31.20 16.37 -17.32
C GLU A 267 -32.15 17.09 -18.27
N GLN A 268 -32.44 16.52 -19.46
CA GLN A 268 -33.43 17.05 -20.37
C GLN A 268 -34.83 17.08 -19.77
N LYS A 269 -35.26 15.99 -19.14
CA LYS A 269 -36.57 15.93 -18.43
C LYS A 269 -36.66 16.98 -17.31
N LYS A 270 -35.59 17.15 -16.53
CA LYS A 270 -35.55 18.19 -15.46
C LYS A 270 -35.65 19.60 -16.04
N LYS A 271 -34.97 19.90 -17.14
CA LYS A 271 -35.03 21.21 -17.81
C LYS A 271 -36.45 21.48 -18.37
N ALA A 272 -37.06 20.49 -19.03
CA ALA A 272 -38.43 20.60 -19.53
C ALA A 272 -39.44 20.88 -18.41
N LYS A 273 -39.32 20.15 -17.28
CA LYS A 273 -40.20 20.36 -16.11
C LYS A 273 -40.02 21.73 -15.45
N ARG A 274 -38.78 22.25 -15.44
CA ARG A 274 -38.52 23.64 -14.93
C ARG A 274 -39.09 24.71 -15.86
N ALA A 275 -38.98 24.53 -17.19
CA ALA A 275 -39.54 25.44 -18.16
C ALA A 275 -41.08 25.48 -18.13
N LEU A 276 -41.74 24.34 -17.85
CA LEU A 276 -43.19 24.30 -17.66
C LEU A 276 -43.63 25.01 -16.38
N LYS A 277 -42.85 24.89 -15.26
CA LYS A 277 -43.14 25.56 -14.01
C LYS A 277 -42.91 27.09 -14.05
N SER A 278 -42.05 27.57 -14.96
CA SER A 278 -41.80 29.04 -15.12
C SER A 278 -42.80 29.69 -16.05
N LYS A 279 -43.64 28.95 -16.75
CA LYS A 279 -44.72 29.44 -17.62
C LYS A 279 -46.11 29.38 -16.98
N ALA A 280 -46.24 28.67 -15.87
CA ALA A 280 -47.40 28.68 -14.99
C ALA A 280 -47.24 29.68 -13.84
#